data_6b7adb38a0991a5aef8fbd54a7d1946a
#
_entry.id   6b7adb38a0991a5aef8fbd54a7d1946a
#
_cell.length_a   1.000
_cell.length_b   1.000
_cell.length_c   1.000
_cell.angle_alpha   90.00
_cell.angle_beta   90.00
_cell.angle_gamma   90.00
#
_symmetry.space_group_name_H-M   'P 1'
#
loop_
_entity.id
_entity.type
_entity.pdbx_description
1 polymer ?
#
loop_
_entity_poly.entity_id
_entity_poly.type
_entity_poly.pdbx_seq_one_letter_code
_entity_poly.pdbx_strand_id
1 'polypeptide(L)'
;MIELTLATEEQPCAETAQVLRASLEDFNFAQVGPDDERPLTVIARDSSQKIQAGLYGKSYWKWLYIEFLWISEQHRGSGLGTRLLQRAEAIARERGCLGVWLNTISFQAPGFYERHGYREFGRLDEMPPGHTRIWFAKLIAPV
;
A
#
# COMPACT_ATOMS: atom_id res chain seq x y z
N MET A 1 31.33 21.13 19.89
CA MET A 1 30.25 20.10 19.80
C MET A 1 28.94 20.78 20.14
N ILE A 2 27.92 20.60 19.28
CA ILE A 2 26.61 21.16 19.55
C ILE A 2 25.88 20.22 20.50
N GLU A 3 25.40 20.77 21.59
CA GLU A 3 24.62 20.01 22.57
C GLU A 3 23.20 19.87 22.06
N LEU A 4 22.67 18.63 22.08
CA LEU A 4 21.31 18.32 21.62
C LEU A 4 20.42 18.02 22.83
N THR A 5 19.22 18.55 22.80
CA THR A 5 18.22 18.30 23.82
C THR A 5 17.11 17.46 23.22
N LEU A 6 16.72 16.37 23.88
CA LEU A 6 15.59 15.55 23.47
C LEU A 6 14.30 16.12 24.04
N ALA A 7 13.27 16.13 23.19
CA ALA A 7 11.93 16.51 23.59
C ALA A 7 10.93 15.50 23.02
N THR A 8 9.84 15.29 23.74
CA THR A 8 8.76 14.40 23.32
C THR A 8 7.52 15.24 23.04
N GLU A 9 6.91 15.04 21.86
CA GLU A 9 5.66 15.68 21.49
C GLU A 9 4.60 14.59 21.34
N GLU A 10 3.68 14.48 22.30
CA GLU A 10 2.60 13.48 22.23
C GLU A 10 1.50 13.89 21.24
N GLN A 11 1.41 15.18 20.93
CA GLN A 11 0.55 15.73 19.89
C GLN A 11 1.43 16.49 18.90
N PRO A 12 2.18 15.77 18.07
CA PRO A 12 3.12 16.41 17.15
C PRO A 12 2.39 17.28 16.14
N CYS A 13 2.93 18.43 15.83
CA CYS A 13 2.39 19.28 14.78
C CYS A 13 2.80 18.73 13.40
N ALA A 14 1.98 19.02 12.39
CA ALA A 14 2.25 18.57 11.02
C ALA A 14 3.61 19.07 10.51
N GLU A 15 4.01 20.26 10.94
CA GLU A 15 5.30 20.86 10.56
C GLU A 15 6.49 20.06 11.06
N THR A 16 6.46 19.56 12.30
CA THR A 16 7.53 18.70 12.84
C THR A 16 7.66 17.41 12.02
N ALA A 17 6.54 16.75 11.75
CA ALA A 17 6.53 15.54 10.92
C ALA A 17 7.05 15.81 9.51
N GLN A 18 6.67 16.96 8.94
CA GLN A 18 7.12 17.38 7.60
C GLN A 18 8.63 17.58 7.54
N VAL A 19 9.21 18.22 8.56
CA VAL A 19 10.66 18.44 8.63
C VAL A 19 11.40 17.10 8.69
N LEU A 20 10.93 16.17 9.53
CA LEU A 20 11.56 14.86 9.65
C LEU A 20 11.47 14.08 8.33
N ARG A 21 10.30 14.10 7.70
CA ARG A 21 10.09 13.44 6.42
C ARG A 21 11.00 14.00 5.33
N ALA A 22 10.98 15.32 5.15
CA ALA A 22 11.80 15.99 4.12
C ALA A 22 13.28 15.71 4.32
N SER A 23 13.75 15.73 5.57
CA SER A 23 15.14 15.47 5.88
C SER A 23 15.56 14.04 5.53
N LEU A 24 14.67 13.06 5.79
CA LEU A 24 14.94 11.67 5.44
C LEU A 24 14.88 11.47 3.93
N GLU A 25 13.92 12.08 3.26
CA GLU A 25 13.81 12.02 1.79
C GLU A 25 15.05 12.60 1.12
N ASP A 26 15.54 13.74 1.58
CA ASP A 26 16.77 14.34 1.05
C ASP A 26 17.94 13.38 1.15
N PHE A 27 18.10 12.73 2.30
CA PHE A 27 19.14 11.74 2.50
C PHE A 27 18.97 10.56 1.55
N ASN A 28 17.76 10.00 1.47
CA ASN A 28 17.48 8.83 0.62
C ASN A 28 17.70 9.15 -0.86
N PHE A 29 17.21 10.30 -1.32
CA PHE A 29 17.32 10.68 -2.73
C PHE A 29 18.76 10.97 -3.13
N ALA A 30 19.57 11.44 -2.20
CA ALA A 30 21.01 11.61 -2.44
C ALA A 30 21.71 10.26 -2.64
N GLN A 31 21.20 9.19 -2.05
CA GLN A 31 21.78 7.84 -2.20
C GLN A 31 21.34 7.13 -3.49
N VAL A 32 20.06 7.21 -3.83
CA VAL A 32 19.48 6.36 -4.88
C VAL A 32 18.65 7.14 -5.91
N GLY A 33 18.59 8.45 -5.81
CA GLY A 33 17.77 9.27 -6.68
C GLY A 33 16.31 9.38 -6.19
N PRO A 34 15.47 10.12 -6.94
CA PRO A 34 14.08 10.31 -6.57
C PRO A 34 13.30 9.00 -6.61
N ASP A 35 12.25 8.92 -5.81
CA ASP A 35 11.43 7.70 -5.71
C ASP A 35 10.33 7.62 -6.78
N ASP A 36 10.08 8.71 -7.52
CA ASP A 36 9.02 8.79 -8.52
C ASP A 36 7.64 8.42 -7.96
N GLU A 37 7.34 8.88 -6.76
CA GLU A 37 6.09 8.55 -6.10
C GLU A 37 4.88 9.02 -6.92
N ARG A 38 3.97 8.10 -7.22
CA ARG A 38 2.76 8.36 -7.99
C ARG A 38 1.58 7.65 -7.34
N PRO A 39 0.52 8.38 -6.97
CA PRO A 39 -0.67 7.74 -6.39
C PRO A 39 -1.44 6.93 -7.43
N LEU A 40 -2.23 5.99 -6.96
CA LEU A 40 -3.11 5.17 -7.78
C LEU A 40 -4.41 4.93 -7.03
N THR A 41 -5.53 5.17 -7.73
CA THR A 41 -6.85 4.73 -7.29
C THR A 41 -7.51 3.97 -8.43
N VAL A 42 -8.13 2.84 -8.10
CA VAL A 42 -9.01 2.11 -9.02
C VAL A 42 -10.35 1.96 -8.30
N ILE A 43 -11.41 2.49 -8.88
CA ILE A 43 -12.71 2.53 -8.21
C ILE A 43 -13.81 1.97 -9.10
N ALA A 44 -14.83 1.39 -8.46
CA ALA A 44 -16.05 0.93 -9.11
C ALA A 44 -17.22 1.73 -8.53
N ARG A 45 -18.00 2.34 -9.41
CA ARG A 45 -19.18 3.14 -9.05
C ARG A 45 -20.45 2.47 -9.57
N ASP A 46 -21.53 2.65 -8.86
CA ASP A 46 -22.85 2.22 -9.33
C ASP A 46 -23.46 3.29 -10.26
N SER A 47 -24.68 3.03 -10.72
CA SER A 47 -25.40 3.95 -11.63
C SER A 47 -25.69 5.32 -11.02
N SER A 48 -25.71 5.43 -9.68
CA SER A 48 -25.87 6.71 -8.97
C SER A 48 -24.54 7.38 -8.66
N GLN A 49 -23.42 6.85 -9.20
CA GLN A 49 -22.05 7.36 -9.01
C GLN A 49 -21.50 7.17 -7.59
N LYS A 50 -22.14 6.34 -6.78
CA LYS A 50 -21.66 6.00 -5.46
C LYS A 50 -20.55 4.94 -5.56
N ILE A 51 -19.46 5.14 -4.84
CA ILE A 51 -18.36 4.19 -4.83
C ILE A 51 -18.80 2.92 -4.08
N GLN A 52 -18.71 1.78 -4.75
CA GLN A 52 -19.07 0.47 -4.22
C GLN A 52 -17.85 -0.41 -3.95
N ALA A 53 -16.72 -0.08 -4.52
CA ALA A 53 -15.47 -0.79 -4.30
C ALA A 53 -14.31 0.07 -4.75
N GLY A 54 -13.13 -0.25 -4.26
CA GLY A 54 -11.95 0.45 -4.72
C GLY A 54 -10.66 -0.06 -4.12
N LEU A 55 -9.60 0.38 -4.75
CA LEU A 55 -8.23 0.11 -4.36
C LEU A 55 -7.49 1.45 -4.37
N TYR A 56 -6.70 1.69 -3.35
CA TYR A 56 -5.87 2.88 -3.23
C TYR A 56 -4.45 2.47 -2.88
N GLY A 57 -3.52 3.15 -3.51
CA GLY A 57 -2.12 2.91 -3.24
C GLY A 57 -1.22 3.92 -3.90
N LYS A 58 0.05 3.58 -4.02
CA LYS A 58 1.04 4.41 -4.69
C LYS A 58 2.21 3.57 -5.15
N SER A 59 2.82 3.96 -6.25
CA SER A 59 4.07 3.37 -6.70
C SER A 59 5.23 4.30 -6.36
N TYR A 60 6.32 3.72 -5.86
CA TYR A 60 7.56 4.43 -5.60
C TYR A 60 8.71 3.41 -5.56
N TRP A 61 9.87 3.84 -5.95
CA TRP A 61 11.05 2.97 -6.08
C TRP A 61 10.74 1.64 -6.79
N LYS A 62 9.94 1.72 -7.87
CA LYS A 62 9.57 0.60 -8.73
C LYS A 62 8.75 -0.50 -8.07
N TRP A 63 8.02 -0.17 -7.01
CA TRP A 63 7.07 -1.08 -6.37
C TRP A 63 5.74 -0.38 -6.18
N LEU A 64 4.64 -1.10 -6.44
CA LEU A 64 3.32 -0.61 -6.12
C LEU A 64 2.96 -1.09 -4.72
N TYR A 65 2.68 -0.14 -3.83
CA TYR A 65 2.12 -0.44 -2.52
C TYR A 65 0.61 -0.24 -2.57
N ILE A 66 -0.16 -1.30 -2.27
CA ILE A 66 -1.62 -1.23 -2.13
C ILE A 66 -1.92 -1.01 -0.65
N GLU A 67 -2.43 0.16 -0.34
CA GLU A 67 -2.73 0.55 1.05
C GLU A 67 -4.12 0.06 1.48
N PHE A 68 -5.13 0.21 0.61
CA PHE A 68 -6.50 -0.22 0.86
C PHE A 68 -7.07 -0.97 -0.33
N LEU A 69 -7.84 -2.02 -0.06
CA LEU A 69 -8.73 -2.65 -1.02
C LEU A 69 -10.02 -2.96 -0.28
N TRP A 70 -11.13 -2.40 -0.77
CA TRP A 70 -12.43 -2.53 -0.12
C TRP A 70 -13.52 -2.78 -1.15
N ILE A 71 -14.46 -3.64 -0.78
CA ILE A 71 -15.63 -3.96 -1.58
C ILE A 71 -16.84 -3.92 -0.66
N SER A 72 -17.90 -3.23 -1.08
CA SER A 72 -19.13 -3.19 -0.31
C SER A 72 -19.71 -4.59 -0.16
N GLU A 73 -20.38 -4.84 0.95
CA GLU A 73 -20.89 -6.17 1.31
C GLU A 73 -21.70 -6.81 0.18
N GLN A 74 -22.60 -6.04 -0.43
CA GLN A 74 -23.48 -6.53 -1.49
C GLN A 74 -22.75 -6.93 -2.79
N HIS A 75 -21.52 -6.49 -2.98
CA HIS A 75 -20.73 -6.79 -4.18
C HIS A 75 -19.60 -7.78 -3.93
N ARG A 76 -19.50 -8.32 -2.73
CA ARG A 76 -18.50 -9.34 -2.39
C ARG A 76 -18.84 -10.66 -3.08
N GLY A 77 -17.81 -11.43 -3.42
CA GLY A 77 -17.99 -12.72 -4.08
C GLY A 77 -18.37 -12.63 -5.56
N SER A 78 -18.27 -11.46 -6.16
CA SER A 78 -18.63 -11.21 -7.56
C SER A 78 -17.43 -11.19 -8.53
N GLY A 79 -16.21 -11.40 -8.02
CA GLY A 79 -15.00 -11.28 -8.82
C GLY A 79 -14.49 -9.85 -8.96
N LEU A 80 -15.12 -8.89 -8.31
CA LEU A 80 -14.76 -7.48 -8.41
C LEU A 80 -13.37 -7.21 -7.81
N GLY A 81 -13.03 -7.88 -6.69
CA GLY A 81 -11.70 -7.78 -6.09
C GLY A 81 -10.60 -8.20 -7.05
N THR A 82 -10.80 -9.30 -7.76
CA THR A 82 -9.87 -9.78 -8.78
C THR A 82 -9.68 -8.75 -9.89
N ARG A 83 -10.76 -8.14 -10.35
CA ARG A 83 -10.71 -7.11 -11.41
C ARG A 83 -9.96 -5.87 -10.95
N LEU A 84 -10.19 -5.42 -9.72
CA LEU A 84 -9.47 -4.28 -9.14
C LEU A 84 -7.98 -4.57 -9.05
N LEU A 85 -7.62 -5.73 -8.53
CA LEU A 85 -6.23 -6.13 -8.36
C LEU A 85 -5.52 -6.26 -9.71
N GLN A 86 -6.16 -6.90 -10.69
CA GLN A 86 -5.60 -7.05 -12.03
C GLN A 86 -5.39 -5.70 -12.71
N ARG A 87 -6.32 -4.76 -12.53
CA ARG A 87 -6.17 -3.41 -13.08
C ARG A 87 -4.97 -2.70 -12.43
N ALA A 88 -4.82 -2.81 -11.13
CA ALA A 88 -3.70 -2.22 -10.43
C ALA A 88 -2.35 -2.83 -10.89
N GLU A 89 -2.31 -4.15 -11.06
CA GLU A 89 -1.10 -4.83 -11.56
C GLU A 89 -0.75 -4.39 -12.99
N ALA A 90 -1.76 -4.21 -13.84
CA ALA A 90 -1.53 -3.72 -15.20
C ALA A 90 -0.93 -2.31 -15.20
N ILE A 91 -1.46 -1.43 -14.36
CA ILE A 91 -0.92 -0.06 -14.23
C ILE A 91 0.50 -0.09 -13.66
N ALA A 92 0.75 -0.96 -12.69
CA ALA A 92 2.08 -1.12 -12.13
C ALA A 92 3.10 -1.54 -13.21
N ARG A 93 2.71 -2.46 -14.10
CA ARG A 93 3.56 -2.85 -15.24
C ARG A 93 3.83 -1.67 -16.18
N GLU A 94 2.81 -0.89 -16.51
CA GLU A 94 2.95 0.30 -17.35
C GLU A 94 3.90 1.31 -16.74
N ARG A 95 3.92 1.41 -15.40
CA ARG A 95 4.82 2.29 -14.66
C ARG A 95 6.24 1.72 -14.51
N GLY A 96 6.48 0.51 -14.99
CA GLY A 96 7.78 -0.14 -14.87
C GLY A 96 8.07 -0.73 -13.51
N CYS A 97 7.03 -1.01 -12.72
CA CYS A 97 7.21 -1.61 -11.40
C CYS A 97 7.70 -3.05 -11.49
N LEU A 98 8.53 -3.45 -10.54
CA LEU A 98 9.04 -4.81 -10.40
C LEU A 98 8.02 -5.73 -9.73
N GLY A 99 7.19 -5.17 -8.87
CA GLY A 99 6.22 -5.95 -8.14
C GLY A 99 5.23 -5.09 -7.38
N VAL A 100 4.36 -5.78 -6.65
CA VAL A 100 3.29 -5.22 -5.83
C VAL A 100 3.43 -5.78 -4.42
N TRP A 101 3.25 -4.94 -3.42
CA TRP A 101 3.24 -5.40 -2.03
C TRP A 101 2.10 -4.75 -1.26
N LEU A 102 1.70 -5.43 -0.19
CA LEU A 102 0.59 -5.00 0.65
C LEU A 102 0.66 -5.71 1.99
N ASN A 103 -0.20 -5.30 2.91
CA ASN A 103 -0.46 -6.08 4.11
C ASN A 103 -1.96 -6.23 4.30
N THR A 104 -2.35 -7.31 4.97
CA THR A 104 -3.73 -7.59 5.30
C THR A 104 -3.79 -8.21 6.69
N ILE A 105 -4.97 -8.28 7.27
CA ILE A 105 -5.17 -8.83 8.61
C ILE A 105 -5.85 -10.19 8.47
N SER A 106 -5.54 -11.11 9.38
CA SER A 106 -6.02 -12.50 9.33
C SER A 106 -7.54 -12.64 9.21
N PHE A 107 -8.32 -11.65 9.66
CA PHE A 107 -9.78 -11.68 9.51
C PHE A 107 -10.27 -11.05 8.20
N GLN A 108 -9.39 -10.45 7.41
CA GLN A 108 -9.76 -9.87 6.11
C GLN A 108 -9.77 -10.96 5.04
N ALA A 109 -8.81 -10.99 4.14
CA ALA A 109 -8.83 -11.97 3.06
C ALA A 109 -7.42 -12.39 2.63
N PRO A 110 -6.59 -12.99 3.52
CA PRO A 110 -5.25 -13.40 3.12
C PRO A 110 -5.26 -14.43 1.99
N GLY A 111 -6.20 -15.37 2.00
CA GLY A 111 -6.33 -16.39 0.96
C GLY A 111 -6.62 -15.82 -0.42
N PHE A 112 -7.28 -14.67 -0.50
CA PHE A 112 -7.51 -13.98 -1.77
C PHE A 112 -6.17 -13.61 -2.44
N TYR A 113 -5.25 -13.06 -1.69
CA TYR A 113 -3.94 -12.66 -2.23
C TYR A 113 -3.09 -13.87 -2.61
N GLU A 114 -3.12 -14.92 -1.79
CA GLU A 114 -2.40 -16.15 -2.11
C GLU A 114 -2.88 -16.75 -3.43
N ARG A 115 -4.19 -16.79 -3.68
CA ARG A 115 -4.76 -17.28 -4.92
C ARG A 115 -4.35 -16.45 -6.15
N HIS A 116 -3.95 -15.20 -5.93
CA HIS A 116 -3.50 -14.31 -7.00
C HIS A 116 -1.98 -14.25 -7.13
N GLY A 117 -1.28 -15.19 -6.51
CA GLY A 117 0.17 -15.33 -6.67
C GLY A 117 1.01 -14.49 -5.71
N TYR A 118 0.38 -13.91 -4.70
CA TYR A 118 1.11 -13.17 -3.66
C TYR A 118 1.70 -14.14 -2.66
N ARG A 119 2.92 -13.87 -2.23
CA ARG A 119 3.64 -14.66 -1.25
C ARG A 119 3.85 -13.88 0.04
N GLU A 120 3.63 -14.53 1.15
CA GLU A 120 3.87 -13.94 2.45
C GLU A 120 5.37 -13.75 2.66
N PHE A 121 5.76 -12.57 3.13
CA PHE A 121 7.14 -12.29 3.48
C PHE A 121 7.33 -11.77 4.91
N GLY A 122 6.25 -11.63 5.67
CA GLY A 122 6.35 -11.22 7.06
C GLY A 122 5.02 -11.29 7.79
N ARG A 123 5.10 -11.43 9.11
CA ARG A 123 3.94 -11.44 9.99
C ARG A 123 4.20 -10.61 11.24
N LEU A 124 3.12 -10.07 11.79
CA LEU A 124 3.14 -9.44 13.09
C LEU A 124 1.90 -9.89 13.84
N ASP A 125 2.12 -10.68 14.91
CA ASP A 125 1.02 -11.16 15.75
C ASP A 125 0.52 -10.03 16.64
N GLU A 126 -0.73 -10.16 17.09
CA GLU A 126 -1.36 -9.20 17.99
C GLU A 126 -1.48 -7.79 17.40
N MET A 127 -1.69 -7.69 16.10
CA MET A 127 -1.90 -6.41 15.42
C MET A 127 -3.07 -6.51 14.41
N PRO A 128 -4.34 -6.31 14.86
CA PRO A 128 -4.76 -5.98 16.23
C PRO A 128 -4.71 -7.18 17.19
N PRO A 129 -4.89 -6.96 18.50
CA PRO A 129 -4.88 -8.04 19.48
C PRO A 129 -5.80 -9.19 19.10
N GLY A 130 -5.30 -10.44 19.21
CA GLY A 130 -6.02 -11.64 18.83
C GLY A 130 -5.97 -11.98 17.34
N HIS A 131 -5.27 -11.19 16.55
CA HIS A 131 -5.18 -11.36 15.10
C HIS A 131 -3.74 -11.19 14.63
N THR A 132 -3.49 -11.53 13.37
CA THR A 132 -2.16 -11.43 12.76
C THR A 132 -2.23 -10.52 11.54
N ARG A 133 -1.27 -9.61 11.42
CA ARG A 133 -1.07 -8.81 10.21
C ARG A 133 -0.03 -9.52 9.35
N ILE A 134 -0.32 -9.64 8.06
CA ILE A 134 0.47 -10.44 7.13
C ILE A 134 0.90 -9.56 5.96
N TRP A 135 2.17 -9.58 5.62
CA TRP A 135 2.74 -8.85 4.49
C TRP A 135 2.93 -9.78 3.30
N PHE A 136 2.42 -9.35 2.15
CA PHE A 136 2.47 -10.09 0.89
C PHE A 136 3.18 -9.30 -0.18
N ALA A 137 3.83 -10.00 -1.10
CA ALA A 137 4.42 -9.41 -2.28
C ALA A 137 4.27 -10.34 -3.49
N LYS A 138 4.25 -9.74 -4.67
CA LYS A 138 4.20 -10.46 -5.94
C LYS A 138 5.10 -9.74 -6.92
N LEU A 139 6.04 -10.48 -7.54
CA LEU A 139 6.78 -9.98 -8.68
C LEU A 139 5.88 -10.03 -9.90
N ILE A 140 5.88 -8.95 -10.69
CA ILE A 140 5.10 -8.89 -11.91
C ILE A 140 6.04 -8.83 -13.10
N ALA A 141 5.71 -9.61 -14.14
CA ALA A 141 6.51 -9.60 -15.33
C ALA A 141 6.41 -8.24 -16.01
N PRO A 142 7.53 -7.65 -16.47
CA PRO A 142 7.48 -6.44 -17.27
C PRO A 142 6.75 -6.72 -18.60
N VAL A 143 6.08 -5.70 -19.12
CA VAL A 143 5.43 -5.78 -20.43
C VAL A 143 6.44 -5.51 -21.52
#